data_6ad614051b4501afa3593ff5ef1191ba
#
_entry.id   6ad614051b4501afa3593ff5ef1191ba
#
_cell.length_a   1.000
_cell.length_b   1.000
_cell.length_c   1.000
_cell.angle_alpha   90.00
_cell.angle_beta   90.00
_cell.angle_gamma   90.00
#
_symmetry.space_group_name_H-M   'P 1'
#
loop_
_entity.id
_entity.type
_entity.pdbx_description
1 polymer ?
#
loop_
_entity_poly.entity_id
_entity_poly.type
_entity_poly.pdbx_seq_one_letter_code
_entity_poly.pdbx_strand_id
1 'polypeptide(L)'
;MQPNAKSIHFVYAEWCPHCATTTMEQMRKAADELGVSFQAHDIDTSDVQVADELVKKYGDWSPDYLVPQVFMEFEDGSFKHVLTGDPRGVAYTNRAVEEFLSSRFYLDLKTSKGGKTD
;
A
#
# COMPACT_ATOMS: atom_id res chain seq x y z
N MET A 1 3.37 -15.39 -15.18
CA MET A 1 3.92 -14.03 -15.32
C MET A 1 3.11 -13.05 -14.52
N GLN A 2 3.77 -12.16 -13.80
CA GLN A 2 3.08 -11.22 -12.93
C GLN A 2 2.58 -10.02 -13.75
N PRO A 3 1.33 -9.58 -13.54
CA PRO A 3 0.84 -8.39 -14.24
C PRO A 3 1.58 -7.14 -13.79
N ASN A 4 1.53 -6.11 -14.61
CA ASN A 4 2.17 -4.83 -14.29
C ASN A 4 1.37 -4.10 -13.20
N ALA A 5 2.07 -3.47 -12.29
CA ALA A 5 1.46 -2.63 -11.27
C ALA A 5 0.89 -1.37 -11.92
N LYS A 6 -0.24 -0.91 -11.40
CA LYS A 6 -0.93 0.28 -11.89
C LYS A 6 -0.97 1.38 -10.84
N SER A 7 -1.29 1.04 -9.59
CA SER A 7 -1.44 2.02 -8.51
C SER A 7 -1.09 1.40 -7.17
N ILE A 8 -0.63 2.24 -6.25
CA ILE A 8 -0.57 1.88 -4.83
C ILE A 8 -1.69 2.64 -4.13
N HIS A 9 -2.54 1.91 -3.42
CA HIS A 9 -3.63 2.48 -2.63
C HIS A 9 -3.26 2.46 -1.15
N PHE A 10 -3.39 3.59 -0.50
CA PHE A 10 -2.97 3.77 0.89
C PHE A 10 -4.17 4.20 1.71
N VAL A 11 -4.71 3.29 2.51
CA VAL A 11 -5.84 3.57 3.40
C VAL A 11 -5.29 4.07 4.72
N TYR A 12 -5.71 5.26 5.18
CA TYR A 12 -5.10 5.91 6.33
C TYR A 12 -6.08 6.81 7.07
N ALA A 13 -5.64 7.29 8.23
CA ALA A 13 -6.29 8.35 8.97
C ALA A 13 -5.24 9.34 9.44
N GLU A 14 -5.56 10.62 9.45
CA GLU A 14 -4.59 11.65 9.84
C GLU A 14 -4.18 11.54 11.30
N TRP A 15 -5.07 11.04 12.16
CA TRP A 15 -4.77 10.85 13.58
C TRP A 15 -3.89 9.63 13.85
N CYS A 16 -3.64 8.82 12.86
CA CYS A 16 -2.90 7.57 13.03
C CYS A 16 -1.39 7.82 12.96
N PRO A 17 -0.63 7.55 14.03
CA PRO A 17 0.82 7.78 14.00
C PRO A 17 1.56 6.86 13.03
N HIS A 18 0.99 5.69 12.72
CA HIS A 18 1.59 4.76 11.75
C HIS A 18 1.48 5.28 10.32
N CYS A 19 0.49 6.13 10.06
CA CYS A 19 0.18 6.58 8.70
C CYS A 19 0.93 7.84 8.31
N ALA A 20 0.96 8.80 9.23
CA ALA A 20 1.20 10.19 8.88
C ALA A 20 2.65 10.54 8.62
N THR A 21 3.59 9.77 9.13
CA THR A 21 5.00 10.16 9.03
C THR A 21 5.76 9.33 8.03
N THR A 22 6.20 8.16 8.45
CA THR A 22 7.16 7.39 7.66
C THR A 22 6.49 6.53 6.60
N THR A 23 5.38 5.89 6.95
CA THR A 23 4.77 4.90 6.06
C THR A 23 4.22 5.52 4.79
N MET A 24 3.52 6.64 4.91
CA MET A 24 2.97 7.30 3.71
C MET A 24 4.08 7.75 2.76
N GLU A 25 5.14 8.36 3.31
CA GLU A 25 6.25 8.79 2.48
C GLU A 25 6.94 7.63 1.78
N GLN A 26 7.15 6.53 2.50
CA GLN A 26 7.80 5.36 1.92
C GLN A 26 6.96 4.73 0.82
N MET A 27 5.65 4.69 1.00
CA MET A 27 4.76 4.14 -0.03
C MET A 27 4.66 5.06 -1.23
N ARG A 28 4.65 6.37 -1.02
CA ARG A 28 4.66 7.34 -2.10
C ARG A 28 5.96 7.20 -2.92
N LYS A 29 7.07 7.03 -2.23
CA LYS A 29 8.36 6.83 -2.88
C LYS A 29 8.40 5.53 -3.66
N ALA A 30 7.81 4.47 -3.11
CA ALA A 30 7.71 3.21 -3.82
C ALA A 30 6.90 3.35 -5.12
N ALA A 31 5.81 4.10 -5.06
CA ALA A 31 5.02 4.37 -6.26
C ALA A 31 5.86 5.11 -7.32
N ASP A 32 6.65 6.08 -6.89
CA ASP A 32 7.55 6.79 -7.80
C ASP A 32 8.57 5.84 -8.43
N GLU A 33 9.15 4.96 -7.62
CA GLU A 33 10.15 4.02 -8.13
C GLU A 33 9.55 3.05 -9.14
N LEU A 34 8.30 2.65 -8.91
CA LEU A 34 7.61 1.72 -9.82
C LEU A 34 6.99 2.45 -11.02
N GLY A 35 6.93 3.78 -10.98
CA GLY A 35 6.29 4.55 -12.05
C GLY A 35 4.79 4.39 -12.07
N VAL A 36 4.16 4.23 -10.90
CA VAL A 36 2.71 4.04 -10.79
C VAL A 36 2.09 5.16 -9.97
N SER A 37 0.76 5.28 -10.03
CA SER A 37 0.09 6.32 -9.26
C SER A 37 0.02 5.94 -7.78
N PHE A 38 -0.06 6.96 -6.93
CA PHE A 38 -0.24 6.79 -5.49
C PHE A 38 -1.59 7.40 -5.13
N GLN A 39 -2.49 6.59 -4.56
CA GLN A 39 -3.83 7.04 -4.20
C GLN A 39 -4.05 6.84 -2.70
N ALA A 40 -4.18 7.97 -1.99
CA ALA A 40 -4.42 7.95 -0.55
C ALA A 40 -5.91 8.08 -0.28
N HIS A 41 -6.43 7.25 0.61
CA HIS A 41 -7.85 7.21 0.96
C HIS A 41 -7.97 7.47 2.46
N ASP A 42 -8.46 8.65 2.81
CA ASP A 42 -8.65 9.06 4.21
C ASP A 42 -10.00 8.55 4.70
N ILE A 43 -9.98 7.72 5.73
CA ILE A 43 -11.20 7.09 6.25
C ILE A 43 -12.12 8.07 6.96
N ASP A 44 -11.65 9.28 7.25
CA ASP A 44 -12.46 10.32 7.89
C ASP A 44 -13.12 11.26 6.87
N THR A 45 -13.02 10.92 5.59
CA THR A 45 -13.62 11.71 4.51
C THR A 45 -14.57 10.83 3.71
N SER A 46 -15.15 11.39 2.64
CA SER A 46 -16.03 10.63 1.75
C SER A 46 -15.31 9.46 1.08
N ASP A 47 -13.98 9.48 1.02
CA ASP A 47 -13.19 8.37 0.50
C ASP A 47 -13.28 7.11 1.36
N VAL A 48 -13.92 7.18 2.53
CA VAL A 48 -14.10 6.01 3.39
C VAL A 48 -14.82 4.89 2.65
N GLN A 49 -15.69 5.20 1.72
CA GLN A 49 -16.40 4.17 0.96
C GLN A 49 -15.43 3.33 0.12
N VAL A 50 -14.48 3.98 -0.53
CA VAL A 50 -13.47 3.28 -1.31
C VAL A 50 -12.56 2.48 -0.38
N ALA A 51 -12.14 3.09 0.72
CA ALA A 51 -11.28 2.43 1.70
C ALA A 51 -11.94 1.17 2.26
N ASP A 52 -13.21 1.28 2.67
CA ASP A 52 -13.94 0.14 3.20
C ASP A 52 -14.04 -1.01 2.20
N GLU A 53 -14.30 -0.68 0.93
CA GLU A 53 -14.37 -1.72 -0.09
C GLU A 53 -13.05 -2.43 -0.29
N LEU A 54 -11.95 -1.70 -0.32
CA LEU A 54 -10.63 -2.29 -0.47
C LEU A 54 -10.32 -3.23 0.70
N VAL A 55 -10.59 -2.77 1.92
CA VAL A 55 -10.29 -3.56 3.11
C VAL A 55 -11.19 -4.79 3.18
N LYS A 56 -12.49 -4.64 2.86
CA LYS A 56 -13.42 -5.78 2.86
C LYS A 56 -13.03 -6.84 1.86
N LYS A 57 -12.64 -6.43 0.66
CA LYS A 57 -12.38 -7.38 -0.42
C LYS A 57 -10.99 -8.00 -0.35
N TYR A 58 -9.99 -7.22 0.05
CA TYR A 58 -8.60 -7.62 -0.11
C TYR A 58 -7.78 -7.57 1.16
N GLY A 59 -8.22 -6.84 2.18
CA GLY A 59 -7.43 -6.58 3.38
C GLY A 59 -7.96 -7.24 4.63
N ASP A 60 -7.61 -6.66 5.76
CA ASP A 60 -7.96 -7.17 7.09
C ASP A 60 -9.18 -6.43 7.63
N TRP A 61 -10.35 -6.87 7.19
CA TRP A 61 -11.60 -6.19 7.54
C TRP A 61 -12.07 -6.44 8.98
N SER A 62 -12.46 -5.38 9.64
CA SER A 62 -13.30 -5.40 10.83
C SER A 62 -13.99 -4.05 10.88
N PRO A 63 -15.06 -3.87 11.69
CA PRO A 63 -15.67 -2.54 11.80
C PRO A 63 -14.70 -1.45 12.25
N ASP A 64 -13.69 -1.83 13.04
CA ASP A 64 -12.63 -0.93 13.50
C ASP A 64 -11.29 -1.36 12.94
N TYR A 65 -11.22 -1.57 11.64
CA TYR A 65 -10.01 -2.12 11.04
C TYR A 65 -8.80 -1.21 11.28
N LEU A 66 -7.64 -1.86 11.29
CA LEU A 66 -6.38 -1.17 11.51
C LEU A 66 -5.97 -0.36 10.29
N VAL A 67 -5.35 0.78 10.52
CA VAL A 67 -4.71 1.58 9.48
C VAL A 67 -3.24 1.78 9.85
N PRO A 68 -2.35 1.97 8.88
CA PRO A 68 -2.62 1.99 7.45
C PRO A 68 -2.84 0.58 6.89
N GLN A 69 -3.54 0.51 5.76
CA GLN A 69 -3.56 -0.71 4.96
C GLN A 69 -3.18 -0.32 3.55
N VAL A 70 -2.27 -1.08 2.95
CA VAL A 70 -1.71 -0.76 1.65
C VAL A 70 -2.07 -1.88 0.67
N PHE A 71 -2.49 -1.48 -0.52
CA PHE A 71 -2.89 -2.40 -1.58
C PHE A 71 -2.20 -2.02 -2.87
N MET A 72 -1.83 -3.03 -3.66
CA MET A 72 -1.30 -2.83 -4.99
C MET A 72 -2.36 -3.20 -6.00
N GLU A 73 -2.70 -2.27 -6.88
CA GLU A 73 -3.60 -2.53 -8.00
C GLU A 73 -2.78 -2.83 -9.24
N PHE A 74 -3.20 -3.84 -10.01
CA PHE A 74 -2.52 -4.24 -11.23
C PHE A 74 -3.35 -3.87 -12.46
N GLU A 75 -2.69 -3.83 -13.61
CA GLU A 75 -3.34 -3.42 -14.85
C GLU A 75 -4.44 -4.38 -15.30
N ASP A 76 -4.41 -5.61 -14.82
CA ASP A 76 -5.47 -6.59 -15.14
C ASP A 76 -6.69 -6.43 -14.22
N GLY A 77 -6.68 -5.45 -13.32
CA GLY A 77 -7.79 -5.20 -12.41
C GLY A 77 -7.70 -5.94 -11.09
N SER A 78 -6.69 -6.77 -10.90
CA SER A 78 -6.51 -7.48 -9.64
C SER A 78 -5.84 -6.59 -8.61
N PHE A 79 -6.01 -6.96 -7.33
CA PHE A 79 -5.41 -6.24 -6.19
C PHE A 79 -4.67 -7.23 -5.30
N LYS A 80 -3.64 -6.74 -4.64
CA LYS A 80 -2.90 -7.52 -3.65
C LYS A 80 -2.74 -6.70 -2.38
N HIS A 81 -3.10 -7.28 -1.24
CA HIS A 81 -2.83 -6.67 0.06
C HIS A 81 -1.33 -6.69 0.32
N VAL A 82 -0.77 -5.53 0.61
CA VAL A 82 0.67 -5.39 0.81
C VAL A 82 1.03 -5.46 2.29
N LEU A 83 0.37 -4.64 3.11
CA LEU A 83 0.60 -4.66 4.56
C LEU A 83 -0.55 -3.96 5.29
N THR A 84 -0.63 -4.25 6.59
CA THR A 84 -1.53 -3.58 7.52
C THR A 84 -0.70 -3.09 8.70
N GLY A 85 -1.04 -1.93 9.24
CA GLY A 85 -0.36 -1.39 10.41
C GLY A 85 -0.38 -2.36 11.57
N ASP A 86 0.74 -2.48 12.28
CA ASP A 86 0.90 -3.44 13.35
C ASP A 86 0.46 -2.80 14.67
N PRO A 87 -0.51 -3.39 15.39
CA PRO A 87 -0.99 -2.80 16.65
C PRO A 87 0.05 -2.76 17.76
N ARG A 88 1.17 -3.47 17.59
CA ARG A 88 2.24 -3.46 18.59
C ARG A 88 3.04 -2.15 18.58
N GLY A 89 2.98 -1.37 17.50
CA GLY A 89 3.63 -0.07 17.46
C GLY A 89 4.22 0.30 16.11
N VAL A 90 4.62 1.58 16.01
CA VAL A 90 5.15 2.14 14.77
C VAL A 90 6.40 1.41 14.28
N ALA A 91 7.26 0.97 15.21
CA ALA A 91 8.48 0.26 14.83
C ALA A 91 8.19 -1.04 14.07
N TYR A 92 7.11 -1.73 14.47
CA TYR A 92 6.72 -2.96 13.80
C TYR A 92 6.14 -2.69 12.42
N THR A 93 5.38 -1.61 12.29
CA THR A 93 4.87 -1.19 10.98
C THR A 93 6.02 -0.82 10.04
N ASN A 94 7.00 -0.09 10.55
CA ASN A 94 8.19 0.27 9.76
C ASN A 94 8.95 -0.97 9.30
N ARG A 95 9.04 -1.98 10.15
CA ARG A 95 9.68 -3.24 9.77
C ARG A 95 8.92 -3.92 8.63
N ALA A 96 7.59 -3.91 8.71
CA ALA A 96 6.77 -4.50 7.64
C ALA A 96 7.00 -3.76 6.31
N VAL A 97 7.12 -2.43 6.36
CA VAL A 97 7.44 -1.65 5.17
C VAL A 97 8.79 -2.03 4.60
N GLU A 98 9.81 -2.15 5.45
CA GLU A 98 11.15 -2.53 5.02
C GLU A 98 11.16 -3.93 4.41
N GLU A 99 10.41 -4.85 5.01
CA GLU A 99 10.30 -6.21 4.47
C GLU A 99 9.65 -6.21 3.10
N PHE A 100 8.61 -5.39 2.92
CA PHE A 100 7.97 -5.26 1.62
C PHE A 100 8.95 -4.73 0.57
N LEU A 101 9.67 -3.65 0.91
CA LEU A 101 10.60 -3.02 -0.03
C LEU A 101 11.79 -3.91 -0.36
N SER A 102 12.08 -4.89 0.48
CA SER A 102 13.15 -5.86 0.25
C SER A 102 12.63 -7.18 -0.33
N SER A 103 11.31 -7.31 -0.49
CA SER A 103 10.73 -8.56 -0.93
C SER A 103 11.01 -8.85 -2.39
N ARG A 104 11.03 -10.13 -2.73
CA ARG A 104 11.18 -10.54 -4.12
C ARG A 104 10.07 -9.97 -4.98
N PHE A 105 8.86 -9.92 -4.43
CA PHE A 105 7.72 -9.35 -5.13
C PHE A 105 7.99 -7.91 -5.58
N TYR A 106 8.44 -7.05 -4.65
CA TYR A 106 8.72 -5.65 -4.97
C TYR A 106 9.90 -5.51 -5.92
N LEU A 107 10.95 -6.26 -5.66
CA LEU A 107 12.16 -6.21 -6.51
C LEU A 107 11.86 -6.66 -7.94
N ASP A 108 11.01 -7.66 -8.10
CA ASP A 108 10.61 -8.13 -9.43
C ASP A 108 9.81 -7.06 -10.16
N LEU A 109 8.92 -6.33 -9.45
CA LEU A 109 8.19 -5.23 -10.07
C LEU A 109 9.13 -4.13 -10.55
N LYS A 110 10.13 -3.78 -9.75
CA LYS A 110 11.11 -2.77 -10.12
C LYS A 110 11.93 -3.22 -11.33
N THR A 111 12.37 -4.45 -11.34
CA THR A 111 13.18 -5.00 -12.43
C THR A 111 12.37 -5.01 -13.73
N SER A 112 11.11 -5.41 -13.64
CA SER A 112 10.23 -5.45 -14.81
C SER A 112 10.07 -4.05 -15.41
N LYS A 113 9.90 -3.03 -14.57
CA LYS A 113 9.81 -1.66 -15.03
C LYS A 113 11.12 -1.17 -15.63
N GLY A 114 12.23 -1.44 -14.95
CA GLY A 114 13.55 -1.06 -15.43
C GLY A 114 13.88 -1.69 -16.75
N GLY A 115 13.53 -2.95 -16.93
CA GLY A 115 13.79 -3.65 -18.17
C GLY A 115 13.08 -3.06 -19.39
N LYS A 116 11.98 -2.37 -19.16
CA LYS A 116 11.23 -1.75 -20.24
C LYS A 116 11.87 -0.49 -20.78
N THR A 117 12.74 0.13 -20.03
CA THR A 117 13.36 1.39 -20.45
C THR A 117 14.59 1.18 -21.31
N ASP A 118 15.04 -0.02 -21.38
CA ASP A 118 16.20 -0.36 -22.21
C ASP A 118 15.80 -0.72 -23.64
#